data_e9bfcfa48af49801df0236ff3adc383a
#
_entry.id   e9bfcfa48af49801df0236ff3adc383a
#
_cell.length_a   1.000
_cell.length_b   1.000
_cell.length_c   1.000
_cell.angle_alpha   90.00
_cell.angle_beta   90.00
_cell.angle_gamma   90.00
#
_symmetry.space_group_name_H-M   'P 1'
#
loop_
_entity.id
_entity.type
_entity.pdbx_description
1 polymer ?
#
loop_
_entity_poly.entity_id
_entity_poly.type
_entity_poly.pdbx_seq_one_letter_code
_entity_poly.pdbx_strand_id
1 'polypeptide(L)'
;KSLTLINITGLSVCIATALLIILYVWSELSYDSFHNTERVYRVESRLYEGKTLTDNWATTAYGHAPAMAREIAGIEKYVRVTAQDREQVVNYFDRRFAEAHYCYTEPAFFEIFNFPIIRGDKTGQLVRPNTVVLTESAANRYFDEEDPIGKVLTFSTPSSQQNFEVTGVIADMPVRSHLQYDFLLSYSTIPKERQDIWYIHGVYTYVRLMSGKCPEEIEEAFL
;
A
#
# COMPACT_ATOMS: atom_id res chain seq x y z
N LYS A 1 31.12 39.10 29.71
CA LYS A 1 29.69 39.00 29.37
C LYS A 1 29.46 38.59 27.91
N SER A 2 30.21 39.15 26.92
CA SER A 2 30.05 38.81 25.49
C SER A 2 30.44 37.36 25.16
N LEU A 3 31.55 36.86 25.74
CA LEU A 3 32.00 35.47 25.56
C LEU A 3 31.01 34.45 26.11
N THR A 4 30.40 34.73 27.24
CA THR A 4 29.38 33.85 27.84
C THR A 4 28.15 33.79 26.95
N LEU A 5 27.71 34.89 26.36
CA LEU A 5 26.58 34.93 25.43
C LEU A 5 26.86 34.13 24.16
N ILE A 6 28.06 34.27 23.57
CA ILE A 6 28.49 33.51 22.39
C ILE A 6 28.50 32.01 22.68
N ASN A 7 29.04 31.60 23.84
CA ASN A 7 29.06 30.18 24.22
C ASN A 7 27.67 29.61 24.45
N ILE A 8 26.77 30.36 25.09
CA ILE A 8 25.39 29.91 25.31
C ILE A 8 24.64 29.79 23.98
N THR A 9 24.76 30.82 23.12
CA THR A 9 24.09 30.75 21.80
C THR A 9 24.66 29.64 20.92
N GLY A 10 25.97 29.46 20.88
CA GLY A 10 26.61 28.36 20.15
C GLY A 10 26.17 26.99 20.64
N LEU A 11 26.16 26.78 21.96
CA LEU A 11 25.72 25.52 22.54
C LEU A 11 24.23 25.30 22.30
N SER A 12 23.39 26.32 22.40
CA SER A 12 21.96 26.21 22.13
C SER A 12 21.67 25.82 20.68
N VAL A 13 22.37 26.40 19.71
CA VAL A 13 22.25 26.03 18.29
C VAL A 13 22.71 24.60 18.07
N CYS A 14 23.84 24.18 18.63
CA CYS A 14 24.34 22.81 18.52
C CYS A 14 23.34 21.78 19.09
N ILE A 15 22.81 22.05 20.28
CA ILE A 15 21.80 21.16 20.89
C ILE A 15 20.53 21.12 20.06
N ALA A 16 20.02 22.25 19.60
CA ALA A 16 18.84 22.31 18.76
C ALA A 16 19.01 21.49 17.46
N THR A 17 20.15 21.66 16.79
CA THR A 17 20.49 20.91 15.58
C THR A 17 20.58 19.39 15.86
N ALA A 18 21.26 19.02 16.94
CA ALA A 18 21.38 17.61 17.33
C ALA A 18 20.01 16.99 17.62
N LEU A 19 19.12 17.69 18.34
CA LEU A 19 17.76 17.22 18.61
C LEU A 19 16.93 17.07 17.34
N LEU A 20 17.02 18.01 16.39
CA LEU A 20 16.32 17.91 15.11
C LEU A 20 16.80 16.69 14.31
N ILE A 21 18.11 16.43 14.26
CA ILE A 21 18.66 15.25 13.59
C ILE A 21 18.18 13.96 14.27
N ILE A 22 18.22 13.91 15.60
CA ILE A 22 17.74 12.73 16.34
C ILE A 22 16.26 12.49 16.09
N LEU A 23 15.43 13.53 16.13
CA LEU A 23 14.00 13.43 15.84
C LEU A 23 13.74 12.97 14.41
N TYR A 24 14.50 13.48 13.44
CA TYR A 24 14.42 13.05 12.05
C TYR A 24 14.79 11.57 11.92
N VAL A 25 15.95 11.16 12.42
CA VAL A 25 16.41 9.76 12.37
C VAL A 25 15.41 8.83 13.07
N TRP A 26 14.89 9.24 14.23
CA TRP A 26 13.88 8.45 14.93
C TRP A 26 12.56 8.35 14.14
N SER A 27 12.17 9.44 13.46
CA SER A 27 11.01 9.42 12.56
C SER A 27 11.19 8.43 11.42
N GLU A 28 12.35 8.42 10.75
CA GLU A 28 12.66 7.50 9.66
C GLU A 28 12.72 6.03 10.14
N LEU A 29 13.38 5.77 11.26
CA LEU A 29 13.48 4.40 11.81
C LEU A 29 12.15 3.87 12.35
N SER A 30 11.17 4.73 12.63
CA SER A 30 9.83 4.33 13.07
C SER A 30 8.82 4.19 11.93
N TYR A 31 9.26 4.35 10.68
CA TYR A 31 8.42 4.19 9.51
C TYR A 31 7.96 2.73 9.39
N ASP A 32 6.69 2.51 9.09
CA ASP A 32 6.07 1.17 8.97
C ASP A 32 6.19 0.24 10.21
N SER A 33 6.66 0.74 11.36
CA SER A 33 6.89 -0.08 12.56
C SER A 33 5.61 -0.66 13.20
N PHE A 34 4.42 -0.23 12.76
CA PHE A 34 3.14 -0.73 13.25
C PHE A 34 2.69 -2.06 12.60
N HIS A 35 3.34 -2.48 11.52
CA HIS A 35 3.15 -3.79 10.90
C HIS A 35 4.10 -4.84 11.48
N ASN A 36 3.63 -6.07 11.62
CA ASN A 36 4.53 -7.20 11.86
C ASN A 36 5.16 -7.63 10.51
N THR A 37 6.19 -6.90 10.12
CA THR A 37 6.85 -7.04 8.81
C THR A 37 8.08 -7.96 8.82
N GLU A 38 8.38 -8.64 9.92
CA GLU A 38 9.61 -9.45 10.06
C GLU A 38 9.84 -10.47 8.92
N ARG A 39 8.75 -10.87 8.23
CA ARG A 39 8.80 -11.83 7.11
C ARG A 39 8.16 -11.29 5.84
N VAL A 40 7.88 -9.99 5.78
CA VAL A 40 7.25 -9.35 4.63
C VAL A 40 8.29 -8.58 3.83
N TYR A 41 8.38 -8.89 2.55
CA TYR A 41 9.34 -8.28 1.64
C TYR A 41 8.63 -7.73 0.40
N ARG A 42 9.10 -6.59 -0.09
CA ARG A 42 8.66 -6.05 -1.38
C ARG A 42 9.55 -6.62 -2.47
N VAL A 43 8.94 -7.10 -3.53
CA VAL A 43 9.62 -7.62 -4.70
C VAL A 43 9.92 -6.47 -5.67
N GLU A 44 11.17 -6.39 -6.12
CA GLU A 44 11.65 -5.43 -7.11
C GLU A 44 11.97 -6.13 -8.42
N SER A 45 11.81 -5.42 -9.53
CA SER A 45 12.20 -5.92 -10.86
C SER A 45 13.50 -5.28 -11.30
N ARG A 46 14.51 -6.09 -11.56
CA ARG A 46 15.82 -5.65 -12.10
C ARG A 46 15.93 -6.06 -13.56
N LEU A 47 16.10 -5.09 -14.43
CA LEU A 47 16.33 -5.33 -15.87
C LEU A 47 17.82 -5.35 -16.16
N TYR A 48 18.23 -6.39 -16.93
CA TYR A 48 19.60 -6.53 -17.38
C TYR A 48 19.67 -6.57 -18.91
N GLU A 49 20.61 -5.84 -19.48
CA GLU A 49 21.03 -6.00 -20.87
C GLU A 49 22.40 -6.72 -20.87
N GLY A 50 22.37 -8.02 -21.19
CA GLY A 50 23.52 -8.89 -20.97
C GLY A 50 23.87 -9.03 -19.49
N LYS A 51 25.03 -8.48 -19.08
CA LYS A 51 25.46 -8.47 -17.67
C LYS A 51 25.32 -7.10 -16.99
N THR A 52 24.82 -6.10 -17.70
CA THR A 52 24.71 -4.74 -17.19
C THR A 52 23.29 -4.51 -16.68
N LEU A 53 23.17 -4.10 -15.42
CA LEU A 53 21.89 -3.64 -14.86
C LEU A 53 21.52 -2.32 -15.56
N THR A 54 20.41 -2.31 -16.29
CA THR A 54 19.93 -1.14 -17.02
C THR A 54 18.86 -0.39 -16.27
N ASP A 55 18.04 -1.12 -15.48
CA ASP A 55 16.94 -0.48 -14.74
C ASP A 55 16.60 -1.26 -13.47
N ASN A 56 16.04 -0.57 -12.48
CA ASN A 56 15.55 -1.16 -11.24
C ASN A 56 14.22 -0.52 -10.86
N TRP A 57 13.15 -1.31 -10.89
CA TRP A 57 11.79 -0.85 -10.62
C TRP A 57 11.26 -1.42 -9.31
N ALA A 58 10.68 -0.57 -8.50
CA ALA A 58 9.98 -0.96 -7.26
C ALA A 58 8.68 -1.75 -7.55
N THR A 59 8.23 -1.78 -8.80
CA THR A 59 7.03 -2.47 -9.25
C THR A 59 7.37 -3.72 -10.04
N THR A 60 6.45 -4.69 -10.04
CA THR A 60 6.53 -5.92 -10.83
C THR A 60 5.43 -5.95 -11.89
N ALA A 61 5.53 -6.90 -12.81
CA ALA A 61 4.43 -7.19 -13.72
C ALA A 61 3.29 -7.92 -12.99
N TYR A 62 2.08 -7.75 -13.51
CA TYR A 62 0.85 -8.27 -12.91
C TYR A 62 0.87 -9.79 -12.70
N GLY A 63 1.48 -10.55 -13.61
CA GLY A 63 1.56 -12.02 -13.54
C GLY A 63 2.64 -12.58 -12.60
N HIS A 64 3.59 -11.75 -12.13
CA HIS A 64 4.74 -12.25 -11.36
C HIS A 64 4.31 -12.88 -10.03
N ALA A 65 3.54 -12.16 -9.19
CA ALA A 65 3.22 -12.61 -7.85
C ALA A 65 2.54 -14.01 -7.77
N PRO A 66 1.48 -14.30 -8.56
CA PRO A 66 0.87 -15.63 -8.54
C PRO A 66 1.80 -16.73 -9.10
N ALA A 67 2.67 -16.42 -10.06
CA ALA A 67 3.66 -17.38 -10.57
C ALA A 67 4.71 -17.69 -9.51
N MET A 68 5.26 -16.67 -8.85
CA MET A 68 6.21 -16.83 -7.76
C MET A 68 5.65 -17.70 -6.63
N ALA A 69 4.43 -17.42 -6.19
CA ALA A 69 3.80 -18.19 -5.12
C ALA A 69 3.53 -19.66 -5.49
N ARG A 70 3.36 -19.96 -6.78
CA ARG A 70 3.17 -21.33 -7.29
C ARG A 70 4.48 -22.07 -7.47
N GLU A 71 5.55 -21.40 -7.92
CA GLU A 71 6.79 -22.02 -8.39
C GLU A 71 7.91 -21.98 -7.35
N ILE A 72 7.88 -20.99 -6.43
CA ILE A 72 8.94 -20.83 -5.44
C ILE A 72 8.47 -21.32 -4.08
N ALA A 73 9.10 -22.38 -3.61
CA ALA A 73 8.85 -22.90 -2.26
C ALA A 73 9.33 -21.91 -1.20
N GLY A 74 8.49 -21.62 -0.19
CA GLY A 74 8.84 -20.72 0.90
C GLY A 74 8.06 -19.41 0.91
N ILE A 75 7.29 -19.11 -0.12
CA ILE A 75 6.32 -18.00 -0.11
C ILE A 75 5.03 -18.50 0.55
N GLU A 76 4.66 -17.90 1.69
CA GLU A 76 3.44 -18.22 2.43
C GLU A 76 2.21 -17.54 1.81
N LYS A 77 2.34 -16.25 1.51
CA LYS A 77 1.30 -15.40 0.91
C LYS A 77 1.93 -14.31 0.07
N TYR A 78 1.15 -13.80 -0.86
CA TYR A 78 1.49 -12.58 -1.59
C TYR A 78 0.31 -11.62 -1.61
N VAL A 79 0.59 -10.36 -1.88
CA VAL A 79 -0.41 -9.33 -2.19
C VAL A 79 0.15 -8.38 -3.24
N ARG A 80 -0.70 -8.02 -4.19
CA ARG A 80 -0.44 -6.98 -5.18
C ARG A 80 -1.19 -5.71 -4.81
N VAL A 81 -0.53 -4.59 -4.92
CA VAL A 81 -1.10 -3.26 -4.74
C VAL A 81 -0.81 -2.48 -6.01
N THR A 82 -1.85 -2.05 -6.73
CA THR A 82 -1.62 -1.32 -7.99
C THR A 82 -1.00 0.04 -7.72
N ALA A 83 0.03 0.39 -8.49
CA ALA A 83 0.53 1.76 -8.55
C ALA A 83 -0.46 2.61 -9.34
N GLN A 84 -1.07 3.61 -8.72
CA GLN A 84 -2.03 4.50 -9.37
C GLN A 84 -1.51 5.93 -9.35
N ASP A 85 -1.40 6.53 -10.54
CA ASP A 85 -0.91 7.90 -10.72
C ASP A 85 -2.01 8.84 -11.20
N ARG A 86 -3.27 8.38 -11.24
CA ARG A 86 -4.38 9.13 -11.82
C ARG A 86 -5.48 9.33 -10.81
N GLU A 87 -5.97 10.56 -10.73
CA GLU A 87 -7.19 10.87 -9.99
C GLU A 87 -8.41 10.25 -10.66
N GLN A 88 -9.34 9.79 -9.84
CA GLN A 88 -10.69 9.39 -10.24
C GLN A 88 -11.70 10.26 -9.53
N VAL A 89 -12.82 10.52 -10.19
CA VAL A 89 -13.93 11.20 -9.55
C VAL A 89 -14.82 10.15 -8.89
N VAL A 90 -14.93 10.24 -7.56
CA VAL A 90 -15.79 9.36 -6.78
C VAL A 90 -17.07 10.09 -6.40
N ASN A 91 -18.20 9.45 -6.64
CA ASN A 91 -19.53 10.03 -6.42
C ASN A 91 -20.35 9.16 -5.47
N TYR A 92 -21.09 9.84 -4.58
CA TYR A 92 -22.17 9.30 -3.78
C TYR A 92 -23.29 10.34 -3.73
N PHE A 93 -24.40 10.13 -4.41
CA PHE A 93 -25.47 11.11 -4.60
C PHE A 93 -24.93 12.46 -5.11
N ASP A 94 -25.10 13.52 -4.31
CA ASP A 94 -24.64 14.89 -4.59
C ASP A 94 -23.19 15.14 -4.17
N ARG A 95 -22.58 14.22 -3.42
CA ARG A 95 -21.17 14.29 -3.03
C ARG A 95 -20.27 13.79 -4.12
N ARG A 96 -19.34 14.64 -4.51
CA ARG A 96 -18.42 14.36 -5.62
C ARG A 96 -17.04 14.93 -5.32
N PHE A 97 -16.03 14.05 -5.27
CA PHE A 97 -14.64 14.45 -5.01
C PHE A 97 -13.70 13.82 -6.03
N ALA A 98 -12.58 14.51 -6.30
CA ALA A 98 -11.45 13.94 -7.02
C ALA A 98 -10.55 13.23 -6.01
N GLU A 99 -10.32 11.94 -6.22
CA GLU A 99 -9.60 11.06 -5.31
C GLU A 99 -8.38 10.45 -6.01
N ALA A 100 -7.21 10.64 -5.40
CA ALA A 100 -5.94 10.11 -5.89
C ALA A 100 -5.46 8.90 -5.04
N HIS A 101 -5.92 8.80 -3.79
CA HIS A 101 -5.45 7.82 -2.82
C HIS A 101 -6.28 6.52 -2.86
N TYR A 102 -6.19 5.79 -3.97
CA TYR A 102 -6.84 4.50 -4.12
C TYR A 102 -5.91 3.47 -4.74
N CYS A 103 -6.15 2.20 -4.46
CA CYS A 103 -5.47 1.10 -5.13
C CYS A 103 -6.39 -0.10 -5.30
N TYR A 104 -6.06 -0.97 -6.27
CA TYR A 104 -6.63 -2.31 -6.32
C TYR A 104 -5.70 -3.27 -5.59
N THR A 105 -6.28 -4.08 -4.71
CA THR A 105 -5.52 -5.05 -3.92
C THR A 105 -6.33 -6.31 -3.61
N GLU A 106 -5.64 -7.33 -3.15
CA GLU A 106 -6.20 -8.66 -2.85
C GLU A 106 -6.62 -8.77 -1.38
N PRO A 107 -7.49 -9.76 -1.02
CA PRO A 107 -7.87 -10.02 0.36
C PRO A 107 -6.70 -10.24 1.32
N ALA A 108 -5.59 -10.80 0.81
CA ALA A 108 -4.36 -11.01 1.56
C ALA A 108 -3.73 -9.72 2.10
N PHE A 109 -4.16 -8.55 1.62
CA PHE A 109 -3.74 -7.25 2.13
C PHE A 109 -3.93 -7.13 3.64
N PHE A 110 -5.10 -7.51 4.14
CA PHE A 110 -5.43 -7.42 5.57
C PHE A 110 -4.71 -8.49 6.42
N GLU A 111 -4.20 -9.54 5.79
CA GLU A 111 -3.43 -10.57 6.48
C GLU A 111 -1.93 -10.24 6.52
N ILE A 112 -1.42 -9.55 5.49
CA ILE A 112 -0.02 -9.14 5.40
C ILE A 112 0.21 -7.84 6.16
N PHE A 113 -0.72 -6.87 6.00
CA PHE A 113 -0.66 -5.56 6.64
C PHE A 113 -1.72 -5.48 7.75
N ASN A 114 -1.30 -5.09 8.92
CA ASN A 114 -2.15 -5.10 10.12
C ASN A 114 -2.97 -3.80 10.24
N PHE A 115 -3.91 -3.58 9.30
CA PHE A 115 -4.87 -2.48 9.41
C PHE A 115 -6.14 -2.97 10.11
N PRO A 116 -6.53 -2.36 11.25
CA PRO A 116 -7.72 -2.79 11.97
C PRO A 116 -9.00 -2.48 11.19
N ILE A 117 -9.84 -3.50 11.01
CA ILE A 117 -11.18 -3.33 10.44
C ILE A 117 -12.10 -2.83 11.55
N ILE A 118 -12.70 -1.65 11.35
CA ILE A 118 -13.60 -0.97 12.29
C ILE A 118 -15.05 -1.39 12.05
N ARG A 119 -15.47 -1.49 10.78
CA ARG A 119 -16.83 -1.89 10.39
C ARG A 119 -16.75 -2.90 9.24
N GLY A 120 -17.76 -3.76 9.16
CA GLY A 120 -17.84 -4.83 8.17
C GLY A 120 -17.28 -6.15 8.70
N ASP A 121 -17.32 -7.19 7.87
CA ASP A 121 -16.80 -8.52 8.22
C ASP A 121 -15.26 -8.47 8.25
N LYS A 122 -14.66 -9.13 9.24
CA LYS A 122 -13.20 -9.24 9.33
C LYS A 122 -12.61 -10.19 8.29
N THR A 123 -13.44 -11.00 7.70
CA THR A 123 -13.06 -11.99 6.68
C THR A 123 -13.80 -11.73 5.37
N GLY A 124 -13.20 -12.08 4.25
CA GLY A 124 -13.87 -11.98 2.95
C GLY A 124 -13.90 -10.58 2.32
N GLN A 125 -13.19 -9.59 2.90
CA GLN A 125 -13.03 -8.29 2.26
C GLN A 125 -12.31 -8.42 0.92
N LEU A 126 -12.77 -7.68 -0.09
CA LEU A 126 -12.17 -7.61 -1.44
C LEU A 126 -12.15 -8.96 -2.22
N VAL A 127 -12.87 -10.00 -1.78
CA VAL A 127 -12.97 -11.28 -2.49
C VAL A 127 -13.80 -11.14 -3.75
N ARG A 128 -14.97 -10.48 -3.64
CA ARG A 128 -15.89 -10.27 -4.77
C ARG A 128 -15.41 -9.09 -5.62
N PRO A 129 -15.57 -9.14 -6.95
CA PRO A 129 -15.33 -7.98 -7.80
C PRO A 129 -16.28 -6.84 -7.44
N ASN A 130 -15.88 -5.61 -7.79
CA ASN A 130 -16.66 -4.40 -7.55
C ASN A 130 -16.98 -4.15 -6.07
N THR A 131 -16.06 -4.50 -5.18
CA THR A 131 -16.12 -4.16 -3.76
C THR A 131 -15.00 -3.21 -3.38
N VAL A 132 -15.26 -2.38 -2.36
CA VAL A 132 -14.31 -1.40 -1.83
C VAL A 132 -14.33 -1.42 -0.30
N VAL A 133 -13.15 -1.25 0.28
CA VAL A 133 -12.96 -0.96 1.70
C VAL A 133 -12.43 0.47 1.82
N LEU A 134 -12.99 1.23 2.76
CA LEU A 134 -12.68 2.65 2.97
C LEU A 134 -11.87 2.84 4.24
N THR A 135 -11.11 3.92 4.31
CA THR A 135 -10.65 4.45 5.61
C THR A 135 -11.81 5.13 6.34
N GLU A 136 -11.67 5.31 7.65
CA GLU A 136 -12.66 6.00 8.48
C GLU A 136 -12.90 7.45 8.01
N SER A 137 -11.83 8.17 7.68
CA SER A 137 -11.91 9.53 7.13
C SER A 137 -12.64 9.57 5.79
N ALA A 138 -12.38 8.61 4.89
CA ALA A 138 -13.09 8.51 3.62
C ALA A 138 -14.57 8.17 3.84
N ALA A 139 -14.89 7.23 4.73
CA ALA A 139 -16.26 6.89 5.05
C ALA A 139 -17.04 8.10 5.60
N ASN A 140 -16.46 8.85 6.52
CA ASN A 140 -17.08 10.05 7.07
C ASN A 140 -17.28 11.14 5.99
N ARG A 141 -16.34 11.30 5.05
CA ARG A 141 -16.45 12.27 3.95
C ARG A 141 -17.65 12.03 3.03
N TYR A 142 -17.98 10.76 2.76
CA TYR A 142 -19.08 10.40 1.86
C TYR A 142 -20.40 10.13 2.56
N PHE A 143 -20.38 9.62 3.78
CA PHE A 143 -21.57 9.08 4.45
C PHE A 143 -21.94 9.83 5.74
N ASP A 144 -21.09 10.74 6.24
CA ASP A 144 -21.23 11.35 7.56
C ASP A 144 -21.39 10.27 8.65
N GLU A 145 -22.55 10.27 9.32
CA GLU A 145 -22.89 9.30 10.38
C GLU A 145 -23.64 8.05 9.84
N GLU A 146 -23.99 8.01 8.54
CA GLU A 146 -24.65 6.84 7.96
C GLU A 146 -23.72 5.63 7.96
N ASP A 147 -24.31 4.43 8.09
CA ASP A 147 -23.55 3.20 7.90
C ASP A 147 -23.17 3.05 6.44
N PRO A 148 -21.87 3.04 6.11
CA PRO A 148 -21.41 2.91 4.73
C PRO A 148 -21.55 1.49 4.16
N ILE A 149 -21.71 0.46 5.01
CA ILE A 149 -21.72 -0.94 4.55
C ILE A 149 -22.92 -1.20 3.63
N GLY A 150 -22.64 -1.83 2.47
CA GLY A 150 -23.65 -2.11 1.43
C GLY A 150 -24.01 -0.91 0.56
N LYS A 151 -23.52 0.30 0.87
CA LYS A 151 -23.69 1.47 -0.01
C LYS A 151 -22.79 1.34 -1.25
N VAL A 152 -23.17 2.05 -2.31
CA VAL A 152 -22.47 1.99 -3.59
C VAL A 152 -21.83 3.34 -3.92
N LEU A 153 -20.53 3.33 -4.11
CA LEU A 153 -19.76 4.46 -4.64
C LEU A 153 -19.53 4.27 -6.14
N THR A 154 -19.61 5.36 -6.88
CA THR A 154 -19.35 5.36 -8.33
C THR A 154 -18.01 6.02 -8.60
N PHE A 155 -17.07 5.26 -9.12
CA PHE A 155 -15.75 5.72 -9.58
C PHE A 155 -15.82 6.03 -11.06
N SER A 156 -15.39 7.22 -11.45
CA SER A 156 -15.50 7.72 -12.81
C SER A 156 -14.17 8.24 -13.32
N THR A 157 -13.83 7.84 -14.53
CA THR A 157 -12.78 8.43 -15.36
C THR A 157 -13.41 9.09 -16.57
N PRO A 158 -12.70 9.87 -17.40
CA PRO A 158 -13.24 10.42 -18.63
C PRO A 158 -13.82 9.39 -19.62
N SER A 159 -13.36 8.14 -19.53
CA SER A 159 -13.72 7.05 -20.47
C SER A 159 -14.53 5.91 -19.86
N SER A 160 -14.69 5.87 -18.55
CA SER A 160 -15.35 4.74 -17.87
C SER A 160 -15.98 5.16 -16.54
N GLN A 161 -17.02 4.42 -16.17
CA GLN A 161 -17.69 4.56 -14.89
C GLN A 161 -17.89 3.17 -14.30
N GLN A 162 -17.59 2.99 -13.01
CA GLN A 162 -17.69 1.71 -12.34
C GLN A 162 -18.23 1.89 -10.92
N ASN A 163 -19.13 1.02 -10.53
CA ASN A 163 -19.76 1.02 -9.21
C ASN A 163 -19.07 0.03 -8.28
N PHE A 164 -18.85 0.44 -7.03
CA PHE A 164 -18.24 -0.39 -6.00
C PHE A 164 -19.11 -0.40 -4.75
N GLU A 165 -19.44 -1.59 -4.26
CA GLU A 165 -20.14 -1.80 -2.99
C GLU A 165 -19.14 -1.66 -1.85
N VAL A 166 -19.45 -0.85 -0.85
CA VAL A 166 -18.66 -0.74 0.36
C VAL A 166 -18.87 -1.97 1.23
N THR A 167 -17.79 -2.71 1.51
CA THR A 167 -17.85 -3.95 2.30
C THR A 167 -17.18 -3.82 3.65
N GLY A 168 -16.36 -2.80 3.85
CA GLY A 168 -15.66 -2.60 5.10
C GLY A 168 -15.16 -1.17 5.29
N VAL A 169 -14.85 -0.86 6.53
CA VAL A 169 -14.14 0.36 6.94
C VAL A 169 -12.96 -0.05 7.81
N ILE A 170 -11.80 0.51 7.51
CA ILE A 170 -10.56 0.36 8.29
C ILE A 170 -10.21 1.66 9.00
N ALA A 171 -9.38 1.59 10.01
CA ALA A 171 -8.75 2.78 10.59
C ALA A 171 -7.94 3.52 9.53
N ASP A 172 -7.82 4.84 9.69
CA ASP A 172 -6.97 5.64 8.82
C ASP A 172 -5.53 5.12 8.84
N MET A 173 -4.91 5.12 7.68
CA MET A 173 -3.54 4.68 7.56
C MET A 173 -2.62 5.67 8.28
N PRO A 174 -1.70 5.19 9.14
CA PRO A 174 -0.79 6.07 9.86
C PRO A 174 0.04 6.92 8.90
N VAL A 175 0.28 8.19 9.26
CA VAL A 175 1.10 9.12 8.45
C VAL A 175 2.51 8.57 8.16
N ARG A 176 3.02 7.69 9.04
CA ARG A 176 4.32 7.02 8.90
C ARG A 176 4.22 5.66 8.21
N SER A 177 3.26 5.48 7.32
CA SER A 177 3.15 4.31 6.47
C SER A 177 3.49 4.68 5.02
N HIS A 178 4.17 3.77 4.31
CA HIS A 178 4.36 3.90 2.87
C HIS A 178 3.07 3.61 2.10
N LEU A 179 2.10 2.96 2.75
CA LEU A 179 0.77 2.74 2.21
C LEU A 179 -0.13 3.90 2.66
N GLN A 180 -0.59 4.71 1.70
CA GLN A 180 -1.44 5.88 1.94
C GLN A 180 -2.63 5.82 0.99
N TYR A 181 -3.64 5.02 1.33
CA TYR A 181 -4.83 4.82 0.51
C TYR A 181 -6.10 5.06 1.32
N ASP A 182 -7.01 5.84 0.76
CA ASP A 182 -8.35 6.07 1.28
C ASP A 182 -9.34 4.99 0.82
N PHE A 183 -9.08 4.38 -0.35
CA PHE A 183 -9.94 3.39 -0.97
C PHE A 183 -9.12 2.16 -1.40
N LEU A 184 -9.48 1.01 -0.86
CA LEU A 184 -8.96 -0.28 -1.28
C LEU A 184 -10.01 -0.98 -2.15
N LEU A 185 -9.77 -1.08 -3.44
CA LEU A 185 -10.65 -1.68 -4.42
C LEU A 185 -10.26 -3.14 -4.63
N SER A 186 -11.25 -4.02 -4.82
CA SER A 186 -11.00 -5.43 -5.06
C SER A 186 -10.20 -5.66 -6.34
N TYR A 187 -9.07 -6.35 -6.24
CA TYR A 187 -8.22 -6.75 -7.37
C TYR A 187 -8.96 -7.65 -8.37
N SER A 188 -9.92 -8.45 -7.89
CA SER A 188 -10.76 -9.30 -8.74
C SER A 188 -11.66 -8.53 -9.71
N THR A 189 -11.79 -7.21 -9.55
CA THR A 189 -12.45 -6.31 -10.50
C THR A 189 -11.64 -6.11 -11.78
N ILE A 190 -10.32 -6.25 -11.72
CA ILE A 190 -9.45 -6.14 -12.90
C ILE A 190 -9.70 -7.35 -13.80
N PRO A 191 -9.94 -7.17 -15.12
CA PRO A 191 -10.10 -8.29 -16.04
C PRO A 191 -8.93 -9.28 -15.98
N LYS A 192 -9.23 -10.58 -16.07
CA LYS A 192 -8.21 -11.65 -15.93
C LYS A 192 -7.07 -11.49 -16.93
N GLU A 193 -7.39 -11.06 -18.14
CA GLU A 193 -6.42 -10.83 -19.21
C GLU A 193 -5.37 -9.78 -18.82
N ARG A 194 -5.75 -8.82 -17.95
CA ARG A 194 -4.82 -7.84 -17.40
C ARG A 194 -4.07 -8.33 -16.18
N GLN A 195 -4.66 -9.26 -15.42
CA GLN A 195 -4.01 -9.81 -14.22
C GLN A 195 -2.82 -10.72 -14.54
N ASP A 196 -2.74 -11.24 -15.77
CA ASP A 196 -1.71 -12.19 -16.24
C ASP A 196 -0.67 -11.54 -17.17
N ILE A 197 -0.64 -10.21 -17.26
CA ILE A 197 0.33 -9.49 -18.12
C ILE A 197 1.73 -9.54 -17.49
N TRP A 198 2.72 -9.88 -18.31
CA TRP A 198 4.13 -10.04 -17.91
C TRP A 198 5.05 -8.89 -18.31
N TYR A 199 4.59 -7.98 -19.17
CA TYR A 199 5.39 -6.89 -19.73
C TYR A 199 4.96 -5.50 -19.25
N ILE A 200 3.91 -5.40 -18.44
CA ILE A 200 3.47 -4.14 -17.83
C ILE A 200 3.76 -4.20 -16.34
N HIS A 201 4.71 -3.38 -15.91
CA HIS A 201 5.06 -3.20 -14.50
C HIS A 201 4.18 -2.11 -13.90
N GLY A 202 3.23 -2.48 -13.07
CA GLY A 202 2.23 -1.55 -12.52
C GLY A 202 1.70 -1.95 -11.15
N VAL A 203 2.35 -2.91 -10.47
CA VAL A 203 1.96 -3.36 -9.14
C VAL A 203 3.15 -3.42 -8.20
N TYR A 204 2.98 -2.92 -7.00
CA TYR A 204 3.84 -3.25 -5.88
C TYR A 204 3.46 -4.65 -5.39
N THR A 205 4.41 -5.56 -5.42
CA THR A 205 4.22 -6.93 -4.95
C THR A 205 4.90 -7.11 -3.61
N TYR A 206 4.13 -7.55 -2.63
CA TYR A 206 4.64 -7.94 -1.32
C TYR A 206 4.44 -9.44 -1.13
N VAL A 207 5.45 -10.08 -0.56
CA VAL A 207 5.42 -11.50 -0.22
C VAL A 207 5.69 -11.68 1.26
N ARG A 208 4.96 -12.59 1.89
CA ARG A 208 5.27 -13.06 3.22
C ARG A 208 5.92 -14.44 3.12
N LEU A 209 7.13 -14.56 3.67
CA LEU A 209 7.86 -15.81 3.66
C LEU A 209 7.39 -16.73 4.79
N MET A 210 7.50 -18.05 4.57
CA MET A 210 7.28 -19.05 5.60
C MET A 210 8.28 -18.88 6.74
N SER A 211 7.91 -19.31 7.95
CA SER A 211 8.82 -19.28 9.10
C SER A 211 10.10 -20.07 8.82
N GLY A 212 11.24 -19.47 9.14
CA GLY A 212 12.56 -20.08 8.93
C GLY A 212 13.12 -19.93 7.52
N LYS A 213 12.42 -19.22 6.61
CA LYS A 213 12.95 -18.87 5.30
C LYS A 213 13.58 -17.49 5.32
N CYS A 214 14.69 -17.32 4.58
CA CYS A 214 15.34 -16.03 4.39
C CYS A 214 15.16 -15.53 2.95
N PRO A 215 15.21 -14.22 2.70
CA PRO A 215 15.00 -13.64 1.39
C PRO A 215 16.05 -14.08 0.36
N GLU A 216 17.28 -14.34 0.80
CA GLU A 216 18.38 -14.78 -0.08
C GLU A 216 18.08 -16.13 -0.76
N GLU A 217 17.48 -17.09 -0.03
CA GLU A 217 17.06 -18.37 -0.59
C GLU A 217 15.99 -18.21 -1.68
N ILE A 218 15.14 -17.19 -1.53
CA ILE A 218 14.09 -16.89 -2.49
C ILE A 218 14.69 -16.18 -3.71
N GLU A 219 15.62 -15.25 -3.52
CA GLU A 219 16.31 -14.56 -4.61
C GLU A 219 17.07 -15.53 -5.51
N GLU A 220 17.77 -16.53 -4.94
CA GLU A 220 18.47 -17.56 -5.70
C GLU A 220 17.54 -18.40 -6.61
N ALA A 221 16.28 -18.55 -6.22
CA ALA A 221 15.30 -19.28 -7.02
C ALA A 221 14.76 -18.47 -8.24
N PHE A 222 15.07 -17.17 -8.34
CA PHE A 222 14.75 -16.33 -9.50
C PHE A 222 15.82 -16.33 -10.59
N LEU A 223 17.01 -16.85 -10.31
CA LEU A 223 18.17 -16.87 -11.24
C LEU A 223 18.19 -18.17 -12.03
#